data_b737c96a419916ea14a3516b645e6b47
#
_entry.id   b737c96a419916ea14a3516b645e6b47
#
_cell.length_a   1.000
_cell.length_b   1.000
_cell.length_c   1.000
_cell.angle_alpha   90.00
_cell.angle_beta   90.00
_cell.angle_gamma   90.00
#
_symmetry.space_group_name_H-M   'P 1'
#
loop_
_entity.id
_entity.type
_entity.pdbx_description
1 polymer ?
#
loop_
_entity_poly.entity_id
_entity_poly.type
_entity_poly.pdbx_seq_one_letter_code
_entity_poly.pdbx_strand_id
1 'polypeptide(L)'
;MFKGCVSKFARDVRIKLQIYQEIKEVFEAQSIHRPCSEFHGMIIGMISCKGQKFSLDELNIWLEAYLGRSLSSGLAFLIKAVLEQGFESLGEYSNFEFEIALPYEESPLNEQVNALSAWCAGFVAAAEKCGVISDTLGNAMIEETILDFRRISEISEDIGESDENESDYTQLREFARVGALTVYSEIRSKKE
;
A
#
# COMPACT_ATOMS: atom_id res chain seq x y z
N MET A 1 -19.13 -10.28 29.57
CA MET A 1 -17.93 -9.49 29.29
C MET A 1 -17.43 -9.67 27.83
N PHE A 2 -18.34 -9.80 26.84
CA PHE A 2 -18.00 -10.11 25.44
C PHE A 2 -18.52 -9.10 24.39
N LYS A 3 -19.12 -7.99 24.82
CA LYS A 3 -19.67 -6.98 23.89
C LYS A 3 -18.66 -5.97 23.31
N GLY A 4 -17.46 -5.88 23.88
CA GLY A 4 -16.43 -4.92 23.44
C GLY A 4 -15.58 -5.40 22.26
N CYS A 5 -15.36 -6.71 22.13
CA CYS A 5 -14.48 -7.28 21.11
C CYS A 5 -15.12 -7.29 19.70
N VAL A 6 -16.43 -7.60 19.62
CA VAL A 6 -17.17 -7.65 18.35
C VAL A 6 -17.30 -6.26 17.72
N SER A 7 -17.43 -5.20 18.53
CA SER A 7 -17.60 -3.83 17.99
C SER A 7 -16.28 -3.25 17.46
N LYS A 8 -15.14 -3.63 18.03
CA LYS A 8 -13.81 -3.22 17.57
C LYS A 8 -13.49 -3.94 16.25
N PHE A 9 -13.68 -5.26 16.19
CA PHE A 9 -13.45 -6.06 15.00
C PHE A 9 -14.31 -5.61 13.80
N ALA A 10 -15.60 -5.33 14.02
CA ALA A 10 -16.50 -4.83 12.97
C ALA A 10 -16.16 -3.40 12.52
N ARG A 11 -15.58 -2.58 13.39
CA ARG A 11 -15.11 -1.22 13.07
C ARG A 11 -13.83 -1.28 12.25
N ASP A 12 -12.88 -2.14 12.63
CA ASP A 12 -11.61 -2.33 11.96
C ASP A 12 -11.79 -2.92 10.55
N VAL A 13 -12.67 -3.90 10.38
CA VAL A 13 -13.05 -4.44 9.05
C VAL A 13 -13.72 -3.36 8.19
N ARG A 14 -14.55 -2.49 8.76
CA ARG A 14 -15.21 -1.42 8.03
C ARG A 14 -14.23 -0.32 7.59
N ILE A 15 -13.17 -0.03 8.37
CA ILE A 15 -12.11 0.92 8.00
C ILE A 15 -11.22 0.33 6.91
N LYS A 16 -10.87 -0.97 6.99
CA LYS A 16 -10.03 -1.67 6.02
C LYS A 16 -10.62 -1.71 4.61
N LEU A 17 -11.93 -1.93 4.51
CA LEU A 17 -12.68 -1.94 3.27
C LEU A 17 -12.89 -0.53 2.67
N GLN A 18 -12.76 0.50 3.50
CA GLN A 18 -13.13 1.86 3.15
C GLN A 18 -12.12 2.48 2.19
N ILE A 19 -10.78 2.35 2.41
CA ILE A 19 -9.79 3.10 1.64
C ILE A 19 -9.69 2.64 0.17
N TYR A 20 -9.75 1.33 -0.10
CA TYR A 20 -9.77 0.84 -1.48
C TYR A 20 -11.00 1.36 -2.23
N GLN A 21 -12.16 1.28 -1.59
CA GLN A 21 -13.42 1.74 -2.16
C GLN A 21 -13.44 3.25 -2.36
N GLU A 22 -12.91 4.03 -1.43
CA GLU A 22 -12.77 5.49 -1.56
C GLU A 22 -11.88 5.88 -2.75
N ILE A 23 -10.74 5.19 -2.93
CA ILE A 23 -9.87 5.40 -4.08
C ILE A 23 -10.64 5.08 -5.38
N LYS A 24 -11.32 3.93 -5.41
CA LYS A 24 -12.08 3.45 -6.56
C LYS A 24 -13.18 4.45 -6.96
N GLU A 25 -13.97 4.92 -6.00
CA GLU A 25 -15.05 5.89 -6.24
C GLU A 25 -14.52 7.22 -6.81
N VAL A 26 -13.42 7.74 -6.26
CA VAL A 26 -12.81 8.97 -6.77
C VAL A 26 -12.23 8.77 -8.18
N PHE A 27 -11.62 7.60 -8.44
CA PHE A 27 -11.04 7.28 -9.74
C PHE A 27 -12.14 7.12 -10.80
N GLU A 28 -13.22 6.39 -10.49
CA GLU A 28 -14.38 6.22 -11.38
C GLU A 28 -15.04 7.57 -11.68
N ALA A 29 -15.30 8.39 -10.66
CA ALA A 29 -15.92 9.72 -10.82
C ALA A 29 -15.09 10.66 -11.72
N GLN A 30 -13.79 10.41 -11.82
CA GLN A 30 -12.89 11.24 -12.63
C GLN A 30 -12.37 10.54 -13.88
N SER A 31 -12.89 9.35 -14.21
CA SER A 31 -12.46 8.54 -15.36
C SER A 31 -10.93 8.27 -15.32
N ILE A 32 -10.41 7.90 -14.16
CA ILE A 32 -9.02 7.51 -13.98
C ILE A 32 -8.94 5.99 -14.13
N HIS A 33 -8.16 5.53 -15.11
CA HIS A 33 -7.98 4.12 -15.44
C HIS A 33 -6.63 3.60 -14.94
N ARG A 34 -6.29 3.91 -13.70
CA ARG A 34 -5.09 3.41 -13.02
C ARG A 34 -5.49 2.45 -11.90
N PRO A 35 -4.66 1.44 -11.57
CA PRO A 35 -4.95 0.54 -10.46
C PRO A 35 -5.02 1.31 -9.12
N CYS A 36 -6.12 1.14 -8.38
CA CYS A 36 -6.31 1.76 -7.07
C CYS A 36 -5.23 1.35 -6.07
N SER A 37 -4.87 0.06 -6.08
CA SER A 37 -3.85 -0.49 -5.19
C SER A 37 -2.46 0.04 -5.51
N GLU A 38 -2.11 0.26 -6.78
CA GLU A 38 -0.83 0.88 -7.17
C GLU A 38 -0.71 2.30 -6.61
N PHE A 39 -1.77 3.11 -6.74
CA PHE A 39 -1.81 4.46 -6.17
C PHE A 39 -1.61 4.45 -4.65
N HIS A 40 -2.27 3.54 -3.94
CA HIS A 40 -2.06 3.36 -2.50
C HIS A 40 -0.62 2.93 -2.20
N GLY A 41 -0.09 1.94 -2.94
CA GLY A 41 1.29 1.46 -2.80
C GLY A 41 2.34 2.56 -2.97
N MET A 42 2.14 3.47 -3.93
CA MET A 42 2.99 4.65 -4.14
C MET A 42 3.04 5.55 -2.90
N ILE A 43 1.89 5.85 -2.29
CA ILE A 43 1.81 6.73 -1.12
C ILE A 43 2.41 6.03 0.11
N ILE A 44 2.06 4.77 0.36
CA ILE A 44 2.59 4.00 1.49
C ILE A 44 4.09 3.78 1.36
N GLY A 45 4.59 3.49 0.16
CA GLY A 45 6.02 3.40 -0.11
C GLY A 45 6.76 4.70 0.19
N MET A 46 6.18 5.85 -0.18
CA MET A 46 6.76 7.15 0.16
C MET A 46 6.83 7.37 1.67
N ILE A 47 5.76 7.06 2.41
CA ILE A 47 5.72 7.14 3.88
C ILE A 47 6.78 6.21 4.49
N SER A 48 6.85 4.96 4.02
CA SER A 48 7.78 3.97 4.55
C SER A 48 9.24 4.38 4.34
N CYS A 49 9.56 4.94 3.17
CA CYS A 49 10.93 5.30 2.83
C CYS A 49 11.40 6.63 3.41
N LYS A 50 10.53 7.64 3.52
CA LYS A 50 10.91 8.99 3.99
C LYS A 50 10.31 9.40 5.33
N GLY A 51 9.27 8.72 5.80
CA GLY A 51 8.52 9.14 7.00
C GLY A 51 7.86 10.50 6.77
N GLN A 52 7.98 11.41 7.75
CA GLN A 52 7.45 12.78 7.65
C GLN A 52 8.38 13.76 6.91
N LYS A 53 9.47 13.30 6.32
CA LYS A 53 10.49 14.16 5.70
C LYS A 53 10.31 14.38 4.20
N PHE A 54 9.23 13.88 3.59
CA PHE A 54 8.95 14.20 2.19
C PHE A 54 8.15 15.49 2.04
N SER A 55 8.35 16.17 0.92
CA SER A 55 7.54 17.33 0.55
C SER A 55 6.20 16.87 -0.03
N LEU A 56 5.09 17.42 0.46
CA LEU A 56 3.78 17.17 -0.11
C LEU A 56 3.70 17.61 -1.58
N ASP A 57 4.41 18.70 -1.93
CA ASP A 57 4.47 19.18 -3.32
C ASP A 57 5.20 18.18 -4.22
N GLU A 58 6.30 17.57 -3.75
CA GLU A 58 7.00 16.53 -4.51
C GLU A 58 6.12 15.30 -4.73
N LEU A 59 5.36 14.88 -3.73
CA LEU A 59 4.41 13.79 -3.85
C LEU A 59 3.30 14.15 -4.86
N ASN A 60 2.71 15.33 -4.75
CA ASN A 60 1.66 15.79 -5.65
C ASN A 60 2.13 15.83 -7.10
N ILE A 61 3.29 16.44 -7.39
CA ILE A 61 3.88 16.48 -8.73
C ILE A 61 4.09 15.06 -9.28
N TRP A 62 4.56 14.14 -8.45
CA TRP A 62 4.78 12.76 -8.87
C TRP A 62 3.47 12.02 -9.16
N LEU A 63 2.46 12.20 -8.32
CA LEU A 63 1.13 11.62 -8.55
C LEU A 63 0.42 12.24 -9.77
N GLU A 64 0.58 13.54 -10.02
CA GLU A 64 0.08 14.18 -11.26
C GLU A 64 0.71 13.56 -12.50
N ALA A 65 2.02 13.34 -12.48
CA ALA A 65 2.71 12.68 -13.59
C ALA A 65 2.22 11.23 -13.78
N TYR A 66 2.02 10.48 -12.71
CA TYR A 66 1.46 9.13 -12.76
C TYR A 66 0.03 9.10 -13.30
N LEU A 67 -0.82 10.00 -12.84
CA LEU A 67 -2.22 10.08 -13.25
C LEU A 67 -2.40 10.72 -14.63
N GLY A 68 -1.37 11.40 -15.17
CA GLY A 68 -1.41 12.13 -16.43
C GLY A 68 -2.33 13.36 -16.40
N ARG A 69 -2.56 13.93 -15.20
CA ARG A 69 -3.48 15.05 -14.99
C ARG A 69 -3.17 15.81 -13.70
N SER A 70 -3.62 17.06 -13.62
CA SER A 70 -3.56 17.83 -12.38
C SER A 70 -4.51 17.29 -11.33
N LEU A 71 -4.12 17.44 -10.06
CA LEU A 71 -4.92 17.01 -8.92
C LEU A 71 -6.16 17.89 -8.75
N SER A 72 -7.33 17.28 -8.84
CA SER A 72 -8.59 17.92 -8.43
C SER A 72 -8.67 18.05 -6.91
N SER A 73 -9.61 18.85 -6.41
CA SER A 73 -9.87 18.93 -4.95
C SER A 73 -10.22 17.57 -4.33
N GLY A 74 -10.95 16.72 -5.07
CA GLY A 74 -11.29 15.36 -4.63
C GLY A 74 -10.05 14.47 -4.51
N LEU A 75 -9.14 14.51 -5.49
CA LEU A 75 -7.86 13.78 -5.43
C LEU A 75 -6.96 14.31 -4.31
N ALA A 76 -6.87 15.61 -4.14
CA ALA A 76 -6.07 16.20 -3.05
C ALA A 76 -6.61 15.79 -1.66
N PHE A 77 -7.94 15.74 -1.50
CA PHE A 77 -8.56 15.25 -0.27
C PHE A 77 -8.27 13.76 -0.05
N LEU A 78 -8.40 12.93 -1.09
CA LEU A 78 -8.09 11.50 -1.04
C LEU A 78 -6.62 11.25 -0.66
N ILE A 79 -5.67 11.95 -1.29
CA ILE A 79 -4.24 11.84 -0.96
C ILE A 79 -4.01 12.14 0.52
N LYS A 80 -4.63 13.20 1.03
CA LYS A 80 -4.53 13.56 2.44
C LYS A 80 -5.08 12.46 3.35
N ALA A 81 -6.23 11.88 3.04
CA ALA A 81 -6.83 10.78 3.81
C ALA A 81 -5.92 9.54 3.83
N VAL A 82 -5.36 9.14 2.67
CA VAL A 82 -4.42 8.01 2.57
C VAL A 82 -3.14 8.29 3.37
N LEU A 83 -2.61 9.51 3.34
CA LEU A 83 -1.44 9.91 4.11
C LEU A 83 -1.70 9.83 5.61
N GLU A 84 -2.81 10.41 6.09
CA GLU A 84 -3.18 10.40 7.51
C GLU A 84 -3.33 8.96 8.02
N GLN A 85 -4.09 8.13 7.31
CA GLN A 85 -4.25 6.73 7.65
C GLN A 85 -2.93 5.95 7.60
N GLY A 86 -2.09 6.19 6.59
CA GLY A 86 -0.79 5.54 6.44
C GLY A 86 0.14 5.87 7.60
N PHE A 87 0.23 7.13 8.02
CA PHE A 87 1.04 7.53 9.18
C PHE A 87 0.51 6.94 10.50
N GLU A 88 -0.80 6.88 10.67
CA GLU A 88 -1.41 6.29 11.86
C GLU A 88 -1.16 4.78 11.93
N SER A 89 -1.38 4.07 10.82
CA SER A 89 -1.33 2.60 10.79
C SER A 89 0.08 2.01 10.74
N LEU A 90 1.06 2.73 10.18
CA LEU A 90 2.47 2.33 10.19
C LEU A 90 3.20 2.75 11.48
N GLY A 91 2.62 3.66 12.28
CA GLY A 91 3.25 4.19 13.48
C GLY A 91 3.42 3.16 14.60
N GLU A 92 4.36 3.40 15.54
CA GLU A 92 4.71 2.50 16.64
C GLU A 92 3.53 2.14 17.58
N TYR A 93 2.51 2.99 17.63
CA TYR A 93 1.34 2.80 18.49
C TYR A 93 0.15 2.15 17.75
N SER A 94 0.34 1.74 16.48
CA SER A 94 -0.72 1.18 15.65
C SER A 94 -1.06 -0.28 15.94
N ASN A 95 -0.34 -0.95 16.85
CA ASN A 95 -0.43 -2.40 17.07
C ASN A 95 -0.30 -3.24 15.78
N PHE A 96 0.47 -2.74 14.80
CA PHE A 96 0.63 -3.37 13.49
C PHE A 96 -0.68 -3.48 12.69
N GLU A 97 -1.60 -2.55 12.85
CA GLU A 97 -2.93 -2.54 12.20
C GLU A 97 -2.88 -2.03 10.75
N PHE A 98 -1.69 -1.83 10.17
CA PHE A 98 -1.55 -1.45 8.75
C PHE A 98 -2.17 -2.51 7.83
N GLU A 99 -2.94 -2.04 6.86
CA GLU A 99 -3.54 -2.89 5.83
C GLU A 99 -3.30 -2.33 4.43
N ILE A 100 -3.13 -3.24 3.49
CA ILE A 100 -3.01 -2.92 2.07
C ILE A 100 -4.40 -2.62 1.50
N ALA A 101 -4.53 -1.58 0.68
CA ALA A 101 -5.77 -1.30 -0.05
C ALA A 101 -5.93 -2.31 -1.20
N LEU A 102 -6.80 -3.29 -1.00
CA LEU A 102 -7.11 -4.39 -1.93
C LEU A 102 -8.62 -4.49 -2.14
N PRO A 103 -9.08 -5.13 -3.24
CA PRO A 103 -10.48 -5.49 -3.45
C PRO A 103 -11.04 -6.32 -2.29
N TYR A 104 -12.37 -6.47 -2.26
CA TYR A 104 -13.05 -7.32 -1.28
C TYR A 104 -12.57 -8.78 -1.38
N GLU A 105 -12.61 -9.50 -0.26
CA GLU A 105 -12.21 -10.92 -0.20
C GLU A 105 -13.12 -11.82 -1.08
N GLU A 106 -14.34 -11.37 -1.37
CA GLU A 106 -15.27 -12.03 -2.28
C GLU A 106 -15.00 -11.74 -3.76
N SER A 107 -14.09 -10.83 -4.08
CA SER A 107 -13.68 -10.60 -5.48
C SER A 107 -12.94 -11.82 -6.03
N PRO A 108 -13.00 -12.07 -7.34
CA PRO A 108 -12.25 -13.16 -7.96
C PRO A 108 -10.77 -13.12 -7.56
N LEU A 109 -10.18 -14.27 -7.29
CA LEU A 109 -8.79 -14.38 -6.83
C LEU A 109 -7.81 -13.68 -7.77
N ASN A 110 -8.04 -13.80 -9.09
CA ASN A 110 -7.22 -13.13 -10.08
C ASN A 110 -7.26 -11.60 -9.95
N GLU A 111 -8.41 -11.01 -9.61
CA GLU A 111 -8.53 -9.57 -9.33
C GLU A 111 -7.74 -9.18 -8.07
N GLN A 112 -7.82 -9.99 -7.03
CA GLN A 112 -7.09 -9.76 -5.78
C GLN A 112 -5.57 -9.87 -5.98
N VAL A 113 -5.09 -10.86 -6.72
CA VAL A 113 -3.66 -11.05 -7.04
C VAL A 113 -3.14 -9.90 -7.89
N ASN A 114 -3.88 -9.49 -8.94
CA ASN A 114 -3.51 -8.36 -9.78
C ASN A 114 -3.44 -7.04 -8.97
N ALA A 115 -4.35 -6.86 -8.02
CA ALA A 115 -4.34 -5.70 -7.13
C ALA A 115 -3.12 -5.70 -6.18
N LEU A 116 -2.76 -6.86 -5.62
CA LEU A 116 -1.56 -7.00 -4.79
C LEU A 116 -0.28 -6.76 -5.59
N SER A 117 -0.19 -7.31 -6.80
CA SER A 117 0.91 -7.08 -7.74
C SER A 117 1.05 -5.58 -8.05
N ALA A 118 -0.05 -4.90 -8.37
CA ALA A 118 -0.07 -3.46 -8.61
C ALA A 118 0.34 -2.66 -7.37
N TRP A 119 -0.09 -3.08 -6.18
CA TRP A 119 0.32 -2.42 -4.93
C TRP A 119 1.83 -2.51 -4.72
N CYS A 120 2.41 -3.69 -4.91
CA CYS A 120 3.85 -3.90 -4.81
C CYS A 120 4.62 -3.06 -5.84
N ALA A 121 4.11 -2.96 -7.09
CA ALA A 121 4.69 -2.09 -8.12
C ALA A 121 4.74 -0.62 -7.67
N GLY A 122 3.64 -0.11 -7.12
CA GLY A 122 3.57 1.25 -6.59
C GLY A 122 4.55 1.49 -5.44
N PHE A 123 4.66 0.53 -4.52
CA PHE A 123 5.62 0.61 -3.41
C PHE A 123 7.08 0.62 -3.90
N VAL A 124 7.42 -0.26 -4.84
CA VAL A 124 8.77 -0.31 -5.46
C VAL A 124 9.09 0.99 -6.16
N ALA A 125 8.15 1.55 -6.94
CA ALA A 125 8.33 2.84 -7.61
C ALA A 125 8.61 3.98 -6.61
N ALA A 126 7.96 3.95 -5.43
CA ALA A 126 8.24 4.91 -4.36
C ALA A 126 9.64 4.70 -3.75
N ALA A 127 10.05 3.46 -3.51
CA ALA A 127 11.38 3.15 -2.98
C ALA A 127 12.50 3.60 -3.93
N GLU A 128 12.32 3.40 -5.23
CA GLU A 128 13.22 3.89 -6.28
C GLU A 128 13.28 5.43 -6.29
N LYS A 129 12.13 6.09 -6.30
CA LYS A 129 12.04 7.55 -6.27
C LYS A 129 12.71 8.15 -5.02
N CYS A 130 12.60 7.47 -3.89
CA CYS A 130 13.23 7.89 -2.63
C CYS A 130 14.73 7.60 -2.58
N GLY A 131 15.30 6.91 -3.55
CA GLY A 131 16.70 6.49 -3.56
C GLY A 131 17.04 5.39 -2.54
N VAL A 132 16.02 4.75 -1.95
CA VAL A 132 16.23 3.74 -0.89
C VAL A 132 17.10 2.59 -1.38
N ILE A 133 16.96 2.18 -2.64
CA ILE A 133 17.76 1.12 -3.24
C ILE A 133 19.24 1.50 -3.34
N SER A 134 19.54 2.78 -3.51
CA SER A 134 20.92 3.28 -3.60
C SER A 134 21.51 3.62 -2.21
N ASP A 135 20.68 4.08 -1.28
CA ASP A 135 21.11 4.60 0.02
C ASP A 135 21.12 3.54 1.13
N THR A 136 20.47 2.39 0.89
CA THR A 136 20.40 1.28 1.87
C THR A 136 21.49 0.24 1.69
N LEU A 137 22.55 0.53 0.91
CA LEU A 137 23.71 -0.33 0.79
C LEU A 137 24.17 -0.75 2.20
N GLY A 138 23.91 -2.03 2.54
CA GLY A 138 24.22 -2.64 3.84
C GLY A 138 23.02 -2.85 4.78
N ASN A 139 21.76 -2.62 4.35
CA ASN A 139 20.58 -3.16 5.03
C ASN A 139 19.94 -4.26 4.17
N ALA A 140 20.45 -5.48 4.35
CA ALA A 140 20.01 -6.63 3.59
C ALA A 140 18.49 -6.88 3.70
N MET A 141 17.87 -6.57 4.84
CA MET A 141 16.45 -6.78 5.07
C MET A 141 15.60 -5.86 4.18
N ILE A 142 15.96 -4.58 4.04
CA ILE A 142 15.25 -3.65 3.15
C ILE A 142 15.47 -4.07 1.69
N GLU A 143 16.71 -4.37 1.30
CA GLU A 143 17.05 -4.77 -0.07
C GLU A 143 16.28 -6.03 -0.48
N GLU A 144 16.24 -7.05 0.37
CA GLU A 144 15.51 -8.30 0.14
C GLU A 144 14.00 -8.04 0.04
N THR A 145 13.42 -7.26 0.97
CA THR A 145 12.00 -6.90 0.93
C THR A 145 11.62 -6.20 -0.37
N ILE A 146 12.41 -5.22 -0.82
CA ILE A 146 12.12 -4.50 -2.08
C ILE A 146 12.28 -5.43 -3.29
N LEU A 147 13.27 -6.32 -3.28
CA LEU A 147 13.45 -7.31 -4.34
C LEU A 147 12.26 -8.27 -4.43
N ASP A 148 11.74 -8.72 -3.29
CA ASP A 148 10.57 -9.60 -3.26
C ASP A 148 9.29 -8.86 -3.69
N PHE A 149 9.12 -7.59 -3.30
CA PHE A 149 8.02 -6.77 -3.83
C PHE A 149 8.10 -6.61 -5.34
N ARG A 150 9.30 -6.48 -5.90
CA ARG A 150 9.49 -6.45 -7.35
C ARG A 150 9.07 -7.76 -8.00
N ARG A 151 9.43 -8.91 -7.42
CA ARG A 151 9.00 -10.23 -7.90
C ARG A 151 7.48 -10.38 -7.86
N ILE A 152 6.84 -9.96 -6.76
CA ILE A 152 5.38 -9.97 -6.64
C ILE A 152 4.74 -9.05 -7.69
N SER A 153 5.34 -7.89 -7.97
CA SER A 153 4.82 -6.96 -8.97
C SER A 153 4.86 -7.48 -10.42
N GLU A 154 5.64 -8.52 -10.68
CA GLU A 154 5.78 -9.17 -11.99
C GLU A 154 4.79 -10.34 -12.19
N ILE A 155 3.98 -10.69 -11.17
CA ILE A 155 2.95 -11.72 -11.29
C ILE A 155 1.88 -11.21 -12.27
N SER A 156 1.74 -11.90 -13.40
CA SER A 156 0.80 -11.54 -14.48
C SER A 156 0.04 -12.75 -15.02
N GLU A 157 0.08 -13.88 -14.32
CA GLU A 157 -0.58 -15.11 -14.76
C GLU A 157 -2.07 -15.06 -14.46
N ASP A 158 -2.86 -15.73 -15.30
CA ASP A 158 -4.29 -15.98 -15.02
C ASP A 158 -4.38 -17.10 -13.98
N ILE A 159 -4.53 -16.69 -12.72
CA ILE A 159 -4.55 -17.59 -11.57
C ILE A 159 -5.98 -18.09 -11.37
N GLY A 160 -6.18 -19.39 -11.59
CA GLY A 160 -7.46 -20.05 -11.31
C GLY A 160 -7.76 -20.10 -9.82
N GLU A 161 -9.05 -20.18 -9.49
CA GLU A 161 -9.51 -20.36 -8.12
C GLU A 161 -9.24 -21.80 -7.66
N SER A 162 -8.47 -21.93 -6.56
CA SER A 162 -8.22 -23.19 -5.85
C SER A 162 -7.82 -22.87 -4.41
N ASP A 163 -8.07 -23.80 -3.49
CA ASP A 163 -7.68 -23.65 -2.07
C ASP A 163 -6.17 -23.40 -1.91
N GLU A 164 -5.34 -23.98 -2.77
CA GLU A 164 -3.89 -23.78 -2.78
C GLU A 164 -3.54 -22.36 -3.18
N ASN A 165 -4.09 -21.84 -4.28
CA ASN A 165 -3.85 -20.49 -4.77
C ASN A 165 -4.38 -19.42 -3.79
N GLU A 166 -5.53 -19.67 -3.13
CA GLU A 166 -6.05 -18.79 -2.09
C GLU A 166 -5.13 -18.74 -0.87
N SER A 167 -4.58 -19.89 -0.47
CA SER A 167 -3.60 -19.97 0.61
C SER A 167 -2.33 -19.21 0.26
N ASP A 168 -1.80 -19.39 -0.95
CA ASP A 168 -0.59 -18.70 -1.42
C ASP A 168 -0.81 -17.19 -1.51
N TYR A 169 -1.94 -16.74 -2.05
CA TYR A 169 -2.31 -15.33 -2.05
C TYR A 169 -2.36 -14.74 -0.65
N THR A 170 -2.96 -15.46 0.30
CA THR A 170 -3.03 -15.00 1.70
C THR A 170 -1.65 -14.82 2.30
N GLN A 171 -0.72 -15.72 2.01
CA GLN A 171 0.67 -15.62 2.46
C GLN A 171 1.40 -14.45 1.81
N LEU A 172 1.23 -14.23 0.50
CA LEU A 172 1.83 -13.11 -0.22
C LEU A 172 1.27 -11.76 0.27
N ARG A 173 -0.03 -11.67 0.53
CA ARG A 173 -0.67 -10.47 1.09
C ARG A 173 -0.09 -10.12 2.46
N GLU A 174 0.03 -11.10 3.33
CA GLU A 174 0.61 -10.90 4.67
C GLU A 174 2.09 -10.55 4.58
N PHE A 175 2.84 -11.21 3.71
CA PHE A 175 4.24 -10.87 3.46
C PHE A 175 4.41 -9.42 2.99
N ALA A 176 3.60 -8.96 2.04
CA ALA A 176 3.64 -7.58 1.57
C ALA A 176 3.28 -6.57 2.69
N ARG A 177 2.29 -6.90 3.52
CA ARG A 177 1.90 -6.10 4.67
C ARG A 177 3.03 -5.95 5.67
N VAL A 178 3.62 -7.06 6.09
CA VAL A 178 4.74 -7.09 7.05
C VAL A 178 5.99 -6.44 6.45
N GLY A 179 6.25 -6.65 5.18
CA GLY A 179 7.36 -6.03 4.47
C GLY A 179 7.32 -4.50 4.49
N ALA A 180 6.13 -3.91 4.29
CA ALA A 180 5.97 -2.45 4.37
C ALA A 180 6.27 -1.92 5.79
N LEU A 181 5.79 -2.61 6.83
CA LEU A 181 6.09 -2.29 8.22
C LEU A 181 7.59 -2.42 8.52
N THR A 182 8.23 -3.45 7.97
CA THR A 182 9.67 -3.67 8.12
C THR A 182 10.47 -2.53 7.50
N VAL A 183 10.19 -2.15 6.26
CA VAL A 183 10.87 -1.02 5.60
C VAL A 183 10.68 0.27 6.40
N TYR A 184 9.45 0.52 6.88
CA TYR A 184 9.15 1.70 7.68
C TYR A 184 9.96 1.75 8.99
N SER A 185 10.01 0.66 9.75
CA SER A 185 10.71 0.60 11.04
C SER A 185 12.24 0.64 10.87
N GLU A 186 12.78 -0.09 9.90
CA GLU A 186 14.23 -0.15 9.64
C GLU A 186 14.81 1.19 9.19
N ILE A 187 14.08 1.95 8.37
CA ILE A 187 14.52 3.29 7.94
C ILE A 187 14.49 4.28 9.09
N ARG A 188 13.61 4.11 10.07
CA ARG A 188 13.52 5.00 11.24
C ARG A 188 14.59 4.69 12.26
N SER A 189 14.85 3.41 12.55
CA SER A 189 15.86 2.98 13.53
C SER A 189 17.28 3.45 13.18
N LYS A 190 17.58 3.66 11.90
CA LYS A 190 18.87 4.23 11.44
C LYS A 190 19.02 5.73 11.65
N LYS A 191 17.97 6.43 12.05
CA LYS A 191 17.95 7.91 12.15
C LYS A 191 17.95 8.42 13.59
N GLU A 192 17.90 7.51 14.57
CA GLU A 192 18.17 7.76 16.00
C GLU A 192 19.64 7.49 16.33
#